data_c6828b49c73d63e49bf56d28ccbd1a1e
#
_entry.id   c6828b49c73d63e49bf56d28ccbd1a1e
#
_cell.length_a   1.000
_cell.length_b   1.000
_cell.length_c   1.000
_cell.angle_alpha   90.00
_cell.angle_beta   90.00
_cell.angle_gamma   90.00
#
_symmetry.space_group_name_H-M   'P 1'
#
loop_
_entity.id
_entity.type
_entity.pdbx_description
1 polymer ?
#
loop_
_entity_poly.entity_id
_entity_poly.type
_entity_poly.pdbx_seq_one_letter_code
_entity_poly.pdbx_strand_id
1 'polypeptide(L)'
;MLKIDKIELPDFPLLLAPMEDVSDPPFRRLCKMHGADLMYSEFISSEGLIRDAIKSKKKLDIFDYERPVGIQIFGGDEEAMAMSAKIVETVQPDLVDINFGCPVKKVVSKGAGAGVLKDIDLMVKLTKAVVNSTELPVTVKTRLGWDTESINIEEVAERLQEVGIKALTIHARTRTQMYKGKADWEYISKVKNNPNIEIPIFGNGDIDSPETALEYREKYNIDGMMIGRGAIGYPWIFNEIKHFFQTGEKLPLPTIKDRLEAVRQHAEWSAEWKGERAGLIEMRQHYSNYFRGIPHFKEYRTKFLQVLTMQEMEAVLEEIYIQLDKE
;
A
#
# COMPACT_ATOMS: atom_id res chain seq x y z
N MET A 1 10.58 20.06 -0.82
CA MET A 1 10.61 18.75 -0.14
C MET A 1 9.46 18.65 0.84
N LEU A 2 8.64 17.61 0.72
CA LEU A 2 7.57 17.29 1.66
C LEU A 2 8.15 16.64 2.91
N LYS A 3 7.57 16.89 4.08
CA LYS A 3 8.00 16.26 5.33
C LYS A 3 6.85 15.57 6.03
N ILE A 4 7.10 14.35 6.51
CA ILE A 4 6.28 13.68 7.51
C ILE A 4 7.12 13.65 8.79
N ASP A 5 6.96 14.66 9.66
CA ASP A 5 7.85 14.92 10.80
C ASP A 5 9.32 15.03 10.34
N LYS A 6 10.20 14.10 10.71
CA LYS A 6 11.63 14.03 10.31
C LYS A 6 11.88 13.25 8.99
N ILE A 7 10.87 12.65 8.41
CA ILE A 7 11.01 11.91 7.14
C ILE A 7 10.92 12.89 5.97
N GLU A 8 12.00 13.00 5.20
CA GLU A 8 12.07 13.86 4.02
C GLU A 8 11.69 13.05 2.77
N LEU A 9 10.73 13.56 2.00
CA LEU A 9 10.22 12.98 0.77
C LEU A 9 10.33 13.99 -0.39
N PRO A 10 10.28 13.54 -1.65
CA PRO A 10 10.13 14.47 -2.80
C PRO A 10 8.94 15.41 -2.61
N ASP A 11 8.88 16.50 -3.39
CA ASP A 11 7.77 17.47 -3.31
C ASP A 11 6.39 16.83 -3.57
N PHE A 12 6.34 15.80 -4.41
CA PHE A 12 5.13 15.03 -4.66
C PHE A 12 5.45 13.54 -4.64
N PRO A 13 5.45 12.89 -3.44
CA PRO A 13 5.83 11.50 -3.30
C PRO A 13 4.77 10.53 -3.81
N LEU A 14 5.24 9.39 -4.31
CA LEU A 14 4.43 8.24 -4.68
C LEU A 14 4.63 7.11 -3.66
N LEU A 15 3.56 6.75 -2.97
CA LEU A 15 3.57 5.79 -1.88
C LEU A 15 3.02 4.44 -2.33
N LEU A 16 3.63 3.33 -1.89
CA LEU A 16 3.03 2.00 -2.06
C LEU A 16 1.98 1.75 -0.97
N ALA A 17 0.77 1.38 -1.35
CA ALA A 17 -0.30 1.08 -0.40
C ALA A 17 -0.03 -0.21 0.40
N PRO A 18 -0.42 -0.26 1.69
CA PRO A 18 -0.48 -1.50 2.47
C PRO A 18 -1.58 -2.42 1.91
N MET A 19 -1.19 -3.63 1.50
CA MET A 19 -2.09 -4.62 0.90
C MET A 19 -1.78 -6.01 1.46
N GLU A 20 -2.80 -6.67 2.03
CA GLU A 20 -2.67 -8.03 2.58
C GLU A 20 -2.22 -9.02 1.51
N ASP A 21 -1.27 -9.88 1.87
CA ASP A 21 -0.63 -10.88 1.02
C ASP A 21 0.05 -10.30 -0.25
N VAL A 22 0.29 -8.98 -0.33
CA VAL A 22 0.87 -8.29 -1.51
C VAL A 22 2.06 -7.43 -1.14
N SER A 23 1.93 -6.52 -0.17
CA SER A 23 3.00 -5.57 0.18
C SER A 23 4.00 -6.16 1.17
N ASP A 24 4.46 -7.37 0.89
CA ASP A 24 5.54 -8.05 1.60
C ASP A 24 6.93 -7.46 1.24
N PRO A 25 7.99 -7.77 1.98
CA PRO A 25 9.33 -7.23 1.72
C PRO A 25 9.83 -7.42 0.28
N PRO A 26 9.68 -8.59 -0.36
CA PRO A 26 10.04 -8.78 -1.77
C PRO A 26 9.36 -7.81 -2.73
N PHE A 27 8.05 -7.64 -2.58
CA PHE A 27 7.31 -6.72 -3.45
C PHE A 27 7.62 -5.25 -3.13
N ARG A 28 7.77 -4.88 -1.85
CA ARG A 28 8.20 -3.53 -1.47
C ARG A 28 9.58 -3.19 -2.05
N ARG A 29 10.53 -4.15 -2.01
CA ARG A 29 11.85 -4.02 -2.66
C ARG A 29 11.73 -3.68 -4.14
N LEU A 30 10.90 -4.45 -4.85
CA LEU A 30 10.68 -4.24 -6.27
C LEU A 30 10.07 -2.86 -6.56
N CYS A 31 9.04 -2.45 -5.80
CA CYS A 31 8.44 -1.12 -5.93
C CYS A 31 9.43 0.00 -5.61
N LYS A 32 10.32 -0.18 -4.62
CA LYS A 32 11.39 0.77 -4.31
C LYS A 32 12.35 0.95 -5.47
N MET A 33 12.79 -0.13 -6.09
CA MET A 33 13.68 -0.11 -7.26
C MET A 33 13.03 0.63 -8.45
N HIS A 34 11.71 0.58 -8.55
CA HIS A 34 10.94 1.28 -9.56
C HIS A 34 10.42 2.66 -9.11
N GLY A 35 10.95 3.21 -8.03
CA GLY A 35 10.76 4.62 -7.69
C GLY A 35 9.63 4.91 -6.71
N ALA A 36 9.07 3.95 -5.98
CA ALA A 36 8.22 4.24 -4.83
C ALA A 36 9.02 4.98 -3.75
N ASP A 37 8.45 6.06 -3.21
CA ASP A 37 9.16 6.94 -2.26
C ASP A 37 9.00 6.50 -0.81
N LEU A 38 7.82 5.99 -0.44
CA LEU A 38 7.50 5.49 0.90
C LEU A 38 6.70 4.20 0.78
N MET A 39 7.16 3.16 1.47
CA MET A 39 6.50 1.86 1.55
C MET A 39 5.74 1.69 2.86
N TYR A 40 4.72 0.83 2.83
CA TYR A 40 4.03 0.35 4.02
C TYR A 40 4.02 -1.17 4.04
N SER A 41 4.17 -1.75 5.24
CA SER A 41 3.98 -3.19 5.43
C SER A 41 2.54 -3.61 5.11
N GLU A 42 2.31 -4.91 5.01
CA GLU A 42 0.96 -5.45 5.18
C GLU A 42 0.42 -5.05 6.56
N PHE A 43 -0.90 -4.89 6.70
CA PHE A 43 -1.47 -4.49 7.99
C PHE A 43 -1.44 -5.62 9.01
N ILE A 44 -1.05 -5.30 10.25
CA ILE A 44 -0.84 -6.24 11.35
C ILE A 44 -1.95 -6.07 12.39
N SER A 45 -2.60 -7.17 12.77
CA SER A 45 -3.58 -7.14 13.86
C SER A 45 -2.90 -6.86 15.20
N SER A 46 -3.34 -5.83 15.91
CA SER A 46 -2.86 -5.50 17.25
C SER A 46 -3.01 -6.68 18.22
N GLU A 47 -4.16 -7.31 18.25
CA GLU A 47 -4.37 -8.51 19.09
C GLU A 47 -3.48 -9.68 18.68
N GLY A 48 -3.21 -9.84 17.37
CA GLY A 48 -2.30 -10.89 16.90
C GLY A 48 -0.85 -10.60 17.31
N LEU A 49 -0.46 -9.34 17.29
CA LEU A 49 0.89 -8.92 17.61
C LEU A 49 1.21 -9.06 19.10
N ILE A 50 0.31 -8.60 19.97
CA ILE A 50 0.50 -8.71 21.44
C ILE A 50 0.43 -10.17 21.96
N ARG A 51 -0.18 -11.09 21.19
CA ARG A 51 -0.22 -12.53 21.51
C ARG A 51 0.90 -13.33 20.83
N ASP A 52 1.91 -12.67 20.32
CA ASP A 52 3.07 -13.28 19.67
C ASP A 52 2.73 -14.20 18.48
N ALA A 53 1.64 -13.91 17.76
CA ALA A 53 1.24 -14.72 16.62
C ALA A 53 2.33 -14.68 15.52
N ILE A 54 2.85 -15.84 15.14
CA ILE A 54 3.98 -16.00 14.19
C ILE A 54 3.76 -15.19 12.90
N LYS A 55 2.53 -15.23 12.35
CA LYS A 55 2.21 -14.46 11.13
C LYS A 55 2.28 -12.95 11.34
N SER A 56 1.86 -12.46 12.51
CA SER A 56 1.94 -11.04 12.85
C SER A 56 3.38 -10.58 13.03
N LYS A 57 4.21 -11.38 13.68
CA LYS A 57 5.64 -11.10 13.86
C LYS A 57 6.39 -11.05 12.52
N LYS A 58 6.10 -11.98 11.61
CA LYS A 58 6.75 -12.00 10.29
C LYS A 58 6.46 -10.75 9.47
N LYS A 59 5.32 -10.11 9.63
CA LYS A 59 4.98 -8.85 8.97
C LYS A 59 5.73 -7.63 9.52
N LEU A 60 6.47 -7.78 10.62
CA LEU A 60 7.38 -6.77 11.16
C LEU A 60 8.70 -6.71 10.40
N ASP A 61 9.02 -7.70 9.56
CA ASP A 61 10.25 -7.73 8.79
C ASP A 61 10.32 -6.52 7.84
N ILE A 62 11.33 -5.68 8.05
CA ILE A 62 11.68 -4.53 7.24
C ILE A 62 13.17 -4.53 6.96
N PHE A 63 13.58 -3.91 5.87
CA PHE A 63 14.97 -3.92 5.41
C PHE A 63 15.43 -2.52 5.00
N ASP A 64 16.72 -2.23 5.13
CA ASP A 64 17.27 -0.90 4.83
C ASP A 64 17.07 -0.48 3.36
N TYR A 65 17.03 -1.43 2.43
CA TYR A 65 16.85 -1.13 1.01
C TYR A 65 15.48 -0.56 0.66
N GLU A 66 14.46 -0.69 1.53
CA GLU A 66 13.10 -0.22 1.28
C GLU A 66 12.74 1.08 2.02
N ARG A 67 13.67 1.62 2.82
CA ARG A 67 13.43 2.84 3.59
C ARG A 67 13.22 4.07 2.67
N PRO A 68 12.35 5.03 3.08
CA PRO A 68 11.54 4.99 4.31
C PRO A 68 10.39 3.97 4.23
N VAL A 69 10.13 3.28 5.34
CA VAL A 69 9.09 2.26 5.44
C VAL A 69 8.27 2.40 6.72
N GLY A 70 6.95 2.38 6.58
CA GLY A 70 6.00 2.37 7.69
C GLY A 70 5.47 0.98 7.99
N ILE A 71 5.28 0.66 9.26
CA ILE A 71 4.55 -0.54 9.68
C ILE A 71 3.12 -0.16 10.00
N GLN A 72 2.16 -0.83 9.32
CA GLN A 72 0.74 -0.57 9.51
C GLN A 72 0.10 -1.56 10.49
N ILE A 73 -0.57 -1.03 11.52
CA ILE A 73 -1.33 -1.79 12.51
C ILE A 73 -2.83 -1.51 12.42
N PHE A 74 -3.65 -2.45 12.87
CA PHE A 74 -5.09 -2.27 13.01
C PHE A 74 -5.63 -2.99 14.24
N GLY A 75 -6.65 -2.42 14.85
CA GLY A 75 -7.35 -2.97 16.01
C GLY A 75 -8.58 -2.17 16.37
N GLY A 76 -9.34 -2.63 17.35
CA GLY A 76 -10.50 -1.96 17.92
C GLY A 76 -10.39 -1.76 19.43
N ASP A 77 -9.24 -2.08 20.03
CA ASP A 77 -8.97 -1.96 21.46
C ASP A 77 -7.78 -1.01 21.70
N GLU A 78 -7.96 -0.04 22.58
CA GLU A 78 -7.00 1.02 22.84
C GLU A 78 -5.67 0.47 23.41
N GLU A 79 -5.75 -0.45 24.38
CA GLU A 79 -4.57 -1.02 25.04
C GLU A 79 -3.77 -1.89 24.06
N ALA A 80 -4.46 -2.72 23.27
CA ALA A 80 -3.82 -3.54 22.24
C ALA A 80 -3.13 -2.69 21.16
N MET A 81 -3.74 -1.57 20.74
CA MET A 81 -3.14 -0.65 19.79
C MET A 81 -1.92 0.06 20.36
N ALA A 82 -1.98 0.53 21.61
CA ALA A 82 -0.87 1.15 22.32
C ALA A 82 0.32 0.17 22.49
N MET A 83 0.05 -1.06 22.93
CA MET A 83 1.08 -2.09 23.07
C MET A 83 1.69 -2.47 21.72
N SER A 84 0.88 -2.56 20.69
CA SER A 84 1.37 -2.86 19.33
C SER A 84 2.29 -1.78 18.80
N ALA A 85 2.01 -0.50 19.06
CA ALA A 85 2.90 0.59 18.67
C ALA A 85 4.29 0.46 19.32
N LYS A 86 4.35 0.11 20.61
CA LYS A 86 5.61 -0.17 21.31
C LYS A 86 6.38 -1.36 20.72
N ILE A 87 5.67 -2.44 20.34
CA ILE A 87 6.30 -3.59 19.69
C ILE A 87 6.85 -3.19 18.32
N VAL A 88 6.08 -2.44 17.53
CA VAL A 88 6.52 -1.93 16.23
C VAL A 88 7.76 -1.06 16.36
N GLU A 89 7.84 -0.22 17.37
CA GLU A 89 9.01 0.65 17.61
C GLU A 89 10.30 -0.16 17.84
N THR A 90 10.22 -1.38 18.39
CA THR A 90 11.41 -2.23 18.62
C THR A 90 12.13 -2.64 17.34
N VAL A 91 11.44 -2.68 16.21
CA VAL A 91 12.04 -3.00 14.89
C VAL A 91 12.44 -1.75 14.09
N GLN A 92 12.28 -0.56 14.70
CA GLN A 92 12.75 0.73 14.18
C GLN A 92 12.32 1.05 12.74
N PRO A 93 11.01 1.00 12.40
CA PRO A 93 10.54 1.54 11.13
C PRO A 93 10.68 3.07 11.12
N ASP A 94 10.45 3.68 9.97
CA ASP A 94 10.49 5.14 9.87
C ASP A 94 9.21 5.79 10.43
N LEU A 95 8.08 5.07 10.42
CA LEU A 95 6.79 5.50 11.00
C LEU A 95 5.89 4.33 11.38
N VAL A 96 4.88 4.61 12.20
CA VAL A 96 3.73 3.72 12.47
C VAL A 96 2.52 4.25 11.73
N ASP A 97 1.82 3.38 11.01
CA ASP A 97 0.58 3.74 10.33
C ASP A 97 -0.62 2.99 10.91
N ILE A 98 -1.77 3.66 11.01
CA ILE A 98 -3.01 3.07 11.53
C ILE A 98 -3.99 2.81 10.38
N ASN A 99 -4.48 1.58 10.28
CA ASN A 99 -5.48 1.20 9.29
C ASN A 99 -6.91 1.37 9.79
N PHE A 100 -7.61 2.37 9.27
CA PHE A 100 -9.06 2.54 9.40
C PHE A 100 -9.79 2.36 8.06
N GLY A 101 -9.16 1.70 7.09
CA GLY A 101 -9.70 1.57 5.74
C GLY A 101 -10.01 0.15 5.26
N CYS A 102 -9.54 -0.92 5.95
CA CYS A 102 -9.76 -2.30 5.52
C CYS A 102 -11.26 -2.67 5.57
N PRO A 103 -11.90 -2.98 4.42
CA PRO A 103 -13.34 -3.23 4.37
C PRO A 103 -13.72 -4.70 4.60
N VAL A 104 -12.74 -5.58 4.81
CA VAL A 104 -12.94 -7.03 4.91
C VAL A 104 -13.85 -7.38 6.09
N LYS A 105 -14.88 -8.19 5.85
CA LYS A 105 -15.91 -8.54 6.85
C LYS A 105 -15.30 -9.05 8.18
N LYS A 106 -14.27 -9.89 8.11
CA LYS A 106 -13.60 -10.46 9.28
C LYS A 106 -12.94 -9.41 10.17
N VAL A 107 -12.43 -8.32 9.58
CA VAL A 107 -11.83 -7.19 10.29
C VAL A 107 -12.92 -6.29 10.86
N VAL A 108 -13.86 -5.90 10.01
CA VAL A 108 -14.97 -5.00 10.35
C VAL A 108 -15.87 -5.55 11.46
N SER A 109 -16.16 -6.86 11.46
CA SER A 109 -17.00 -7.49 12.49
C SER A 109 -16.37 -7.50 13.90
N LYS A 110 -15.07 -7.23 13.99
CA LYS A 110 -14.31 -7.06 15.24
C LYS A 110 -14.21 -5.59 15.70
N GLY A 111 -14.94 -4.67 15.07
CA GLY A 111 -14.83 -3.24 15.36
C GLY A 111 -13.49 -2.61 14.94
N ALA A 112 -12.77 -3.21 13.97
CA ALA A 112 -11.46 -2.77 13.54
C ALA A 112 -11.45 -2.36 12.05
N GLY A 113 -10.34 -1.78 11.57
CA GLY A 113 -10.22 -1.29 10.21
C GLY A 113 -11.36 -0.32 9.86
N ALA A 114 -12.01 -0.51 8.72
CA ALA A 114 -13.14 0.35 8.32
C ALA A 114 -14.39 0.20 9.21
N GLY A 115 -14.42 -0.73 10.17
CA GLY A 115 -15.47 -0.83 11.18
C GLY A 115 -15.53 0.38 12.10
N VAL A 116 -14.37 0.99 12.36
CA VAL A 116 -14.23 2.18 13.22
C VAL A 116 -14.82 3.44 12.59
N LEU A 117 -15.05 3.48 11.27
CA LEU A 117 -15.67 4.63 10.57
C LEU A 117 -17.10 4.98 11.06
N LYS A 118 -17.73 4.08 11.82
CA LYS A 118 -19.04 4.33 12.43
C LYS A 118 -18.96 5.09 13.75
N ASP A 119 -17.77 5.19 14.33
CA ASP A 119 -17.52 5.77 15.64
C ASP A 119 -16.21 6.59 15.60
N ILE A 120 -16.36 7.89 15.32
CA ILE A 120 -15.22 8.80 15.23
C ILE A 120 -14.56 8.96 16.61
N ASP A 121 -15.31 8.93 17.69
CA ASP A 121 -14.76 9.07 19.04
C ASP A 121 -13.84 7.88 19.37
N LEU A 122 -14.23 6.65 19.00
CA LEU A 122 -13.36 5.49 19.11
C LEU A 122 -12.11 5.65 18.20
N MET A 123 -12.28 6.12 16.97
CA MET A 123 -11.16 6.37 16.06
C MET A 123 -10.12 7.32 16.68
N VAL A 124 -10.57 8.42 17.26
CA VAL A 124 -9.75 9.40 17.96
C VAL A 124 -9.04 8.78 19.17
N LYS A 125 -9.75 7.99 20.00
CA LYS A 125 -9.16 7.31 21.16
C LYS A 125 -8.07 6.31 20.75
N LEU A 126 -8.33 5.46 19.76
CA LEU A 126 -7.35 4.50 19.25
C LEU A 126 -6.10 5.21 18.70
N THR A 127 -6.29 6.29 17.95
CA THR A 127 -5.18 7.09 17.40
C THR A 127 -4.37 7.73 18.51
N LYS A 128 -5.03 8.34 19.50
CA LYS A 128 -4.37 8.95 20.66
C LYS A 128 -3.58 7.92 21.47
N ALA A 129 -4.11 6.72 21.65
CA ALA A 129 -3.41 5.63 22.33
C ALA A 129 -2.11 5.26 21.62
N VAL A 130 -2.11 5.19 20.28
CA VAL A 130 -0.91 4.92 19.47
C VAL A 130 0.07 6.09 19.55
N VAL A 131 -0.38 7.32 19.30
CA VAL A 131 0.48 8.54 19.34
C VAL A 131 1.19 8.69 20.68
N ASN A 132 0.51 8.43 21.78
CA ASN A 132 1.09 8.52 23.13
C ASN A 132 2.03 7.35 23.50
N SER A 133 2.14 6.33 22.67
CA SER A 133 2.85 5.08 23.00
C SER A 133 4.14 4.87 22.22
N THR A 134 4.50 5.77 21.30
CA THR A 134 5.71 5.68 20.48
C THR A 134 6.29 7.06 20.22
N GLU A 135 7.60 7.14 20.03
CA GLU A 135 8.32 8.33 19.56
C GLU A 135 8.37 8.44 18.02
N LEU A 136 7.87 7.41 17.32
CA LEU A 136 7.82 7.41 15.87
C LEU A 136 6.69 8.32 15.35
N PRO A 137 6.84 8.93 14.17
CA PRO A 137 5.74 9.61 13.50
C PRO A 137 4.57 8.64 13.29
N VAL A 138 3.37 9.06 13.65
CA VAL A 138 2.14 8.28 13.44
C VAL A 138 1.38 8.86 12.25
N THR A 139 1.01 7.99 11.30
CA THR A 139 0.15 8.33 10.17
C THR A 139 -1.13 7.48 10.19
N VAL A 140 -2.12 7.89 9.43
CA VAL A 140 -3.39 7.15 9.33
C VAL A 140 -3.76 6.93 7.88
N LYS A 141 -4.25 5.71 7.56
CA LYS A 141 -4.91 5.42 6.29
C LYS A 141 -6.37 5.07 6.51
N THR A 142 -7.28 5.83 5.88
CA THR A 142 -8.72 5.69 6.06
C THR A 142 -9.49 5.73 4.73
N ARG A 143 -10.83 5.77 4.81
CA ARG A 143 -11.78 5.96 3.73
C ARG A 143 -12.66 7.19 3.98
N LEU A 144 -13.51 7.55 3.01
CA LEU A 144 -14.42 8.71 3.08
C LEU A 144 -15.44 8.63 4.23
N GLY A 145 -15.79 7.42 4.64
CA GLY A 145 -16.81 7.13 5.65
C GLY A 145 -17.31 5.70 5.50
N TRP A 146 -18.33 5.34 6.28
CA TRP A 146 -18.93 4.00 6.25
C TRP A 146 -19.70 3.74 4.95
N ASP A 147 -20.60 4.63 4.58
CA ASP A 147 -21.42 4.63 3.36
C ASP A 147 -21.62 6.05 2.82
N THR A 148 -22.39 6.19 1.76
CA THR A 148 -22.64 7.48 1.10
C THR A 148 -23.45 8.46 1.96
N GLU A 149 -24.22 7.96 2.93
CA GLU A 149 -25.03 8.78 3.85
C GLU A 149 -24.23 9.27 5.06
N SER A 150 -23.05 8.68 5.30
CA SER A 150 -22.19 8.92 6.46
C SER A 150 -20.75 9.26 6.08
N ILE A 151 -20.57 10.02 5.00
CA ILE A 151 -19.24 10.57 4.65
C ILE A 151 -18.88 11.65 5.66
N ASN A 152 -17.79 11.43 6.40
CA ASN A 152 -17.38 12.30 7.51
C ASN A 152 -15.87 12.61 7.50
N ILE A 153 -15.21 12.44 6.35
CA ILE A 153 -13.76 12.52 6.23
C ILE A 153 -13.17 13.89 6.62
N GLU A 154 -13.91 14.98 6.42
CA GLU A 154 -13.44 16.31 6.80
C GLU A 154 -13.31 16.43 8.33
N GLU A 155 -14.34 16.04 9.09
CA GLU A 155 -14.31 15.99 10.56
C GLU A 155 -13.24 15.00 11.06
N VAL A 156 -13.13 13.82 10.44
CA VAL A 156 -12.12 12.82 10.77
C VAL A 156 -10.71 13.40 10.63
N ALA A 157 -10.44 14.12 9.54
CA ALA A 157 -9.11 14.70 9.29
C ALA A 157 -8.72 15.73 10.36
N GLU A 158 -9.62 16.65 10.71
CA GLU A 158 -9.39 17.65 11.76
C GLU A 158 -9.13 16.99 13.11
N ARG A 159 -9.99 16.08 13.54
CA ARG A 159 -9.88 15.42 14.84
C ARG A 159 -8.65 14.52 14.96
N LEU A 160 -8.25 13.87 13.88
CA LEU A 160 -7.04 13.04 13.89
C LEU A 160 -5.76 13.88 13.90
N GLN A 161 -5.74 15.01 13.18
CA GLN A 161 -4.65 15.97 13.27
C GLN A 161 -4.49 16.52 14.68
N GLU A 162 -5.59 16.89 15.36
CA GLU A 162 -5.58 17.40 16.74
C GLU A 162 -4.94 16.43 17.74
N VAL A 163 -5.08 15.12 17.54
CA VAL A 163 -4.42 14.12 18.40
C VAL A 163 -2.99 13.80 17.99
N GLY A 164 -2.47 14.42 16.92
CA GLY A 164 -1.05 14.47 16.62
C GLY A 164 -0.54 13.57 15.51
N ILE A 165 -1.40 13.04 14.62
CA ILE A 165 -0.92 12.35 13.42
C ILE A 165 -0.09 13.29 12.55
N LYS A 166 0.84 12.73 11.76
CA LYS A 166 1.78 13.50 10.94
C LYS A 166 1.45 13.49 9.44
N ALA A 167 0.55 12.62 9.00
CA ALA A 167 -0.02 12.60 7.65
C ALA A 167 -1.29 11.76 7.61
N LEU A 168 -2.15 12.02 6.63
CA LEU A 168 -3.38 11.27 6.40
C LEU A 168 -3.47 10.79 4.96
N THR A 169 -3.68 9.48 4.77
CA THR A 169 -4.00 8.90 3.46
C THR A 169 -5.48 8.58 3.37
N ILE A 170 -6.14 9.06 2.34
CA ILE A 170 -7.58 8.91 2.14
C ILE A 170 -7.85 8.06 0.90
N HIS A 171 -8.46 6.90 1.08
CA HIS A 171 -9.01 6.16 -0.06
C HIS A 171 -10.37 6.78 -0.45
N ALA A 172 -10.46 7.28 -1.66
CA ALA A 172 -11.60 8.03 -2.21
C ALA A 172 -12.85 7.16 -2.47
N ARG A 173 -13.16 6.26 -1.56
CA ARG A 173 -14.37 5.41 -1.50
C ARG A 173 -14.82 5.23 -0.08
N THR A 174 -16.13 4.99 0.10
CA THR A 174 -16.68 4.55 1.39
C THR A 174 -16.39 3.07 1.64
N ARG A 175 -16.62 2.59 2.87
CA ARG A 175 -16.48 1.17 3.20
C ARG A 175 -17.46 0.29 2.41
N THR A 176 -18.71 0.71 2.26
CA THR A 176 -19.73 -0.10 1.57
C THR A 176 -19.49 -0.21 0.07
N GLN A 177 -18.89 0.80 -0.55
CA GLN A 177 -18.46 0.71 -1.95
C GLN A 177 -17.37 -0.36 -2.17
N MET A 178 -16.55 -0.66 -1.16
CA MET A 178 -15.39 -1.53 -1.28
C MET A 178 -14.46 -1.07 -2.43
N TYR A 179 -14.61 -1.66 -3.62
CA TYR A 179 -13.87 -1.31 -4.85
C TYR A 179 -14.81 -1.03 -6.04
N LYS A 180 -16.13 -0.95 -5.81
CA LYS A 180 -17.12 -0.68 -6.84
C LYS A 180 -17.24 0.81 -7.13
N GLY A 181 -17.68 1.14 -8.35
CA GLY A 181 -17.82 2.53 -8.79
C GLY A 181 -16.45 3.21 -8.98
N LYS A 182 -16.46 4.51 -9.18
CA LYS A 182 -15.26 5.35 -9.27
C LYS A 182 -14.89 5.90 -7.90
N ALA A 183 -13.59 6.12 -7.69
CA ALA A 183 -13.08 6.84 -6.54
C ALA A 183 -13.47 8.32 -6.64
N ASP A 184 -14.04 8.88 -5.58
CA ASP A 184 -14.49 10.27 -5.53
C ASP A 184 -13.45 11.16 -4.82
N TRP A 185 -12.58 11.74 -5.62
CA TRP A 185 -11.46 12.55 -5.15
C TRP A 185 -11.87 13.97 -4.70
N GLU A 186 -13.08 14.41 -4.99
CA GLU A 186 -13.58 15.72 -4.55
C GLU A 186 -13.57 15.85 -3.02
N TYR A 187 -13.86 14.76 -2.30
CA TYR A 187 -13.76 14.75 -0.83
C TYR A 187 -12.33 14.86 -0.32
N ILE A 188 -11.35 14.30 -1.03
CA ILE A 188 -9.94 14.48 -0.67
C ILE A 188 -9.53 15.94 -0.86
N SER A 189 -9.96 16.54 -1.97
CA SER A 189 -9.71 17.95 -2.25
C SER A 189 -10.34 18.87 -1.21
N LYS A 190 -11.55 18.57 -0.73
CA LYS A 190 -12.18 19.34 0.37
C LYS A 190 -11.33 19.29 1.65
N VAL A 191 -10.86 18.11 2.04
CA VAL A 191 -9.95 17.95 3.19
C VAL A 191 -8.67 18.76 2.97
N LYS A 192 -8.02 18.64 1.80
CA LYS A 192 -6.76 19.35 1.53
C LYS A 192 -6.91 20.87 1.50
N ASN A 193 -8.03 21.38 1.01
CA ASN A 193 -8.30 22.82 0.94
C ASN A 193 -8.92 23.38 2.23
N ASN A 194 -9.14 22.55 3.25
CA ASN A 194 -9.59 23.02 4.55
C ASN A 194 -8.43 23.77 5.25
N PRO A 195 -8.62 25.09 5.58
CA PRO A 195 -7.57 25.91 6.17
C PRO A 195 -7.09 25.43 7.55
N ASN A 196 -7.86 24.56 8.22
CA ASN A 196 -7.49 23.98 9.51
C ASN A 196 -6.56 22.76 9.36
N ILE A 197 -6.36 22.24 8.15
CA ILE A 197 -5.51 21.06 7.91
C ILE A 197 -4.10 21.51 7.50
N GLU A 198 -3.13 21.19 8.35
CA GLU A 198 -1.72 21.53 8.18
C GLU A 198 -0.85 20.33 7.78
N ILE A 199 -1.32 19.10 8.06
CA ILE A 199 -0.60 17.87 7.75
C ILE A 199 -0.70 17.48 6.27
N PRO A 200 0.29 16.74 5.72
CA PRO A 200 0.21 16.20 4.38
C PRO A 200 -1.02 15.28 4.18
N ILE A 201 -1.71 15.48 3.05
CA ILE A 201 -2.86 14.68 2.63
C ILE A 201 -2.51 13.91 1.36
N PHE A 202 -2.52 12.58 1.46
CA PHE A 202 -2.26 11.68 0.34
C PHE A 202 -3.55 11.09 -0.21
N GLY A 203 -3.71 11.17 -1.53
CA GLY A 203 -4.86 10.59 -2.23
C GLY A 203 -4.61 9.12 -2.62
N ASN A 204 -5.65 8.30 -2.52
CA ASN A 204 -5.62 6.89 -2.93
C ASN A 204 -6.92 6.49 -3.62
N GLY A 205 -6.83 5.72 -4.69
CA GLY A 205 -7.95 5.13 -5.43
C GLY A 205 -7.89 5.40 -6.92
N ASP A 206 -8.00 4.33 -7.72
CA ASP A 206 -8.06 4.34 -9.19
C ASP A 206 -6.88 5.02 -9.90
N ILE A 207 -5.69 4.98 -9.31
CA ILE A 207 -4.44 5.41 -9.96
C ILE A 207 -3.87 4.19 -10.67
N ASP A 208 -3.98 4.15 -11.99
CA ASP A 208 -3.59 3.02 -12.83
C ASP A 208 -2.82 3.42 -14.10
N SER A 209 -2.60 4.72 -14.30
CA SER A 209 -1.81 5.27 -15.40
C SER A 209 -1.14 6.61 -15.03
N PRO A 210 -0.08 7.01 -15.74
CA PRO A 210 0.54 8.32 -15.57
C PRO A 210 -0.41 9.49 -15.85
N GLU A 211 -1.31 9.34 -16.82
CA GLU A 211 -2.29 10.39 -17.17
C GLU A 211 -3.29 10.60 -16.05
N THR A 212 -3.85 9.52 -15.51
CA THR A 212 -4.76 9.60 -14.36
C THR A 212 -4.07 10.24 -13.16
N ALA A 213 -2.81 9.89 -12.92
CA ALA A 213 -2.01 10.47 -11.85
C ALA A 213 -1.80 11.99 -12.07
N LEU A 214 -1.49 12.43 -13.30
CA LEU A 214 -1.32 13.84 -13.61
C LEU A 214 -2.64 14.61 -13.45
N GLU A 215 -3.73 14.08 -14.01
CA GLU A 215 -5.07 14.67 -13.86
C GLU A 215 -5.41 14.90 -12.38
N TYR A 216 -5.20 13.90 -11.53
CA TYR A 216 -5.52 13.99 -10.10
C TYR A 216 -4.59 14.97 -9.36
N ARG A 217 -3.31 14.99 -9.70
CA ARG A 217 -2.36 15.96 -9.14
C ARG A 217 -2.76 17.40 -9.43
N GLU A 218 -3.13 17.70 -10.68
CA GLU A 218 -3.48 19.05 -11.11
C GLU A 218 -4.84 19.50 -10.57
N LYS A 219 -5.80 18.56 -10.51
CA LYS A 219 -7.18 18.89 -10.15
C LYS A 219 -7.41 18.99 -8.65
N TYR A 220 -6.77 18.17 -7.83
CA TYR A 220 -7.16 17.98 -6.44
C TYR A 220 -6.21 18.59 -5.40
N ASN A 221 -5.14 19.24 -5.81
CA ASN A 221 -4.19 19.98 -4.95
C ASN A 221 -3.61 19.16 -3.77
N ILE A 222 -3.49 17.85 -3.91
CA ILE A 222 -2.99 16.94 -2.89
C ILE A 222 -1.45 16.97 -2.77
N ASP A 223 -0.91 16.46 -1.66
CA ASP A 223 0.53 16.48 -1.38
C ASP A 223 1.29 15.28 -1.95
N GLY A 224 0.59 14.23 -2.38
CA GLY A 224 1.15 13.04 -2.98
C GLY A 224 0.10 11.95 -3.17
N MET A 225 0.51 10.82 -3.71
CA MET A 225 -0.40 9.73 -4.07
C MET A 225 0.03 8.39 -3.50
N MET A 226 -0.94 7.61 -3.05
CA MET A 226 -0.72 6.22 -2.67
C MET A 226 -1.31 5.27 -3.72
N ILE A 227 -0.46 4.40 -4.27
CA ILE A 227 -0.80 3.47 -5.34
C ILE A 227 -0.96 2.07 -4.76
N GLY A 228 -2.08 1.44 -5.01
CA GLY A 228 -2.37 0.06 -4.59
C GLY A 228 -2.41 -0.90 -5.77
N ARG A 229 -3.60 -1.25 -6.21
CA ARG A 229 -3.84 -2.25 -7.27
C ARG A 229 -3.10 -2.00 -8.58
N GLY A 230 -2.86 -0.73 -8.92
CA GLY A 230 -2.07 -0.36 -10.11
C GLY A 230 -0.63 -0.86 -10.08
N ALA A 231 -0.05 -1.04 -8.88
CA ALA A 231 1.31 -1.54 -8.72
C ALA A 231 1.42 -3.08 -8.70
N ILE A 232 0.31 -3.82 -8.45
CA ILE A 232 0.35 -5.29 -8.31
C ILE A 232 0.81 -5.92 -9.62
N GLY A 233 2.01 -6.54 -9.62
CA GLY A 233 2.63 -7.11 -10.82
C GLY A 233 2.95 -6.07 -11.91
N TYR A 234 2.94 -4.78 -11.55
CA TYR A 234 3.32 -3.70 -12.44
C TYR A 234 4.06 -2.57 -11.69
N PRO A 235 5.22 -2.86 -11.09
CA PRO A 235 5.96 -1.88 -10.28
C PRO A 235 6.47 -0.68 -11.08
N TRP A 236 6.59 -0.78 -12.39
CA TRP A 236 7.00 0.30 -13.31
C TRP A 236 6.12 1.54 -13.23
N ILE A 237 4.88 1.42 -12.75
CA ILE A 237 3.94 2.54 -12.62
C ILE A 237 4.54 3.74 -11.85
N PHE A 238 5.40 3.51 -10.87
CA PHE A 238 6.05 4.59 -10.12
C PHE A 238 7.01 5.40 -10.98
N ASN A 239 7.89 4.73 -11.73
CA ASN A 239 8.81 5.39 -12.65
C ASN A 239 8.07 6.05 -13.82
N GLU A 240 7.06 5.41 -14.37
CA GLU A 240 6.23 5.94 -15.45
C GLU A 240 5.55 7.24 -15.03
N ILE A 241 4.93 7.28 -13.84
CA ILE A 241 4.29 8.50 -13.31
C ILE A 241 5.33 9.60 -13.10
N LYS A 242 6.46 9.31 -12.48
CA LYS A 242 7.52 10.31 -12.23
C LYS A 242 8.09 10.89 -13.52
N HIS A 243 8.37 10.02 -14.49
CA HIS A 243 8.85 10.46 -15.81
C HIS A 243 7.82 11.35 -16.51
N PHE A 244 6.56 10.94 -16.52
CA PHE A 244 5.47 11.69 -17.11
C PHE A 244 5.27 13.07 -16.44
N PHE A 245 5.41 13.16 -15.12
CA PHE A 245 5.36 14.43 -14.40
C PHE A 245 6.50 15.38 -14.76
N GLN A 246 7.66 14.85 -15.12
CA GLN A 246 8.84 15.64 -15.46
C GLN A 246 8.87 16.07 -16.91
N THR A 247 8.41 15.23 -17.83
CA THR A 247 8.62 15.41 -19.28
C THR A 247 7.34 15.60 -20.07
N GLY A 248 6.18 15.20 -19.54
CA GLY A 248 4.92 15.08 -20.28
C GLY A 248 4.88 13.90 -21.26
N GLU A 249 5.94 13.09 -21.31
CA GLU A 249 6.06 11.95 -22.22
C GLU A 249 5.96 10.61 -21.47
N LYS A 250 5.39 9.60 -22.12
CA LYS A 250 5.33 8.25 -21.57
C LYS A 250 6.64 7.51 -21.78
N LEU A 251 7.04 6.75 -20.76
CA LEU A 251 8.07 5.74 -20.94
C LEU A 251 7.58 4.63 -21.88
N PRO A 252 8.49 3.99 -22.65
CA PRO A 252 8.18 2.75 -23.34
C PRO A 252 7.65 1.70 -22.35
N LEU A 253 6.68 0.91 -22.78
CA LEU A 253 6.19 -0.19 -21.97
C LEU A 253 7.31 -1.20 -21.68
N PRO A 254 7.33 -1.84 -20.52
CA PRO A 254 8.30 -2.89 -20.21
C PRO A 254 8.26 -3.99 -21.28
N THR A 255 9.43 -4.35 -21.80
CA THR A 255 9.58 -5.45 -22.75
C THR A 255 9.25 -6.80 -22.09
N ILE A 256 9.07 -7.84 -22.90
CA ILE A 256 8.93 -9.22 -22.36
C ILE A 256 10.11 -9.58 -21.45
N LYS A 257 11.33 -9.23 -21.88
CA LYS A 257 12.53 -9.48 -21.08
C LYS A 257 12.51 -8.77 -19.73
N ASP A 258 12.11 -7.50 -19.68
CA ASP A 258 11.98 -6.75 -18.42
C ASP A 258 10.96 -7.39 -17.47
N ARG A 259 9.84 -7.87 -18.03
CA ARG A 259 8.78 -8.54 -17.26
C ARG A 259 9.22 -9.89 -16.71
N LEU A 260 9.90 -10.70 -17.51
CA LEU A 260 10.45 -11.98 -17.09
C LEU A 260 11.50 -11.80 -15.99
N GLU A 261 12.38 -10.81 -16.13
CA GLU A 261 13.38 -10.49 -15.12
C GLU A 261 12.74 -10.03 -13.80
N ALA A 262 11.74 -9.15 -13.85
CA ALA A 262 11.02 -8.71 -12.67
C ALA A 262 10.29 -9.87 -11.95
N VAL A 263 9.70 -10.81 -12.71
CA VAL A 263 9.08 -12.02 -12.14
C VAL A 263 10.13 -12.89 -11.49
N ARG A 264 11.28 -13.12 -12.12
CA ARG A 264 12.39 -13.90 -11.59
C ARG A 264 12.88 -13.33 -10.26
N GLN A 265 13.23 -12.06 -10.25
CA GLN A 265 13.73 -11.37 -9.05
C GLN A 265 12.71 -11.40 -7.92
N HIS A 266 11.45 -11.13 -8.21
CA HIS A 266 10.38 -11.18 -7.21
C HIS A 266 10.22 -12.59 -6.64
N ALA A 267 10.24 -13.63 -7.49
CA ALA A 267 10.12 -15.03 -7.08
C ALA A 267 11.31 -15.48 -6.23
N GLU A 268 12.54 -15.13 -6.62
CA GLU A 268 13.77 -15.42 -5.86
C GLU A 268 13.69 -14.80 -4.44
N TRP A 269 13.38 -13.51 -4.32
CA TRP A 269 13.28 -12.85 -3.02
C TRP A 269 12.13 -13.38 -2.18
N SER A 270 11.01 -13.77 -2.80
CA SER A 270 9.88 -14.39 -2.11
C SER A 270 10.25 -15.78 -1.58
N ALA A 271 10.97 -16.56 -2.39
CA ALA A 271 11.49 -17.88 -1.99
C ALA A 271 12.53 -17.77 -0.85
N GLU A 272 13.41 -16.77 -0.94
CA GLU A 272 14.43 -16.50 0.08
C GLU A 272 13.79 -16.09 1.43
N TRP A 273 12.80 -15.20 1.41
CA TRP A 273 12.19 -14.66 2.62
C TRP A 273 11.17 -15.61 3.27
N LYS A 274 10.34 -16.30 2.47
CA LYS A 274 9.24 -17.18 2.97
C LYS A 274 9.54 -18.67 2.89
N GLY A 275 10.62 -19.06 2.21
CA GLY A 275 10.85 -20.41 1.75
C GLY A 275 10.23 -20.64 0.37
N GLU A 276 10.88 -21.46 -0.45
CA GLU A 276 10.61 -21.63 -1.88
C GLU A 276 9.14 -21.87 -2.18
N ARG A 277 8.55 -22.90 -1.60
CA ARG A 277 7.16 -23.28 -1.86
C ARG A 277 6.14 -22.20 -1.46
N ALA A 278 6.30 -21.58 -0.30
CA ALA A 278 5.38 -20.58 0.21
C ALA A 278 5.47 -19.29 -0.59
N GLY A 279 6.68 -18.83 -0.89
CA GLY A 279 6.94 -17.64 -1.69
C GLY A 279 6.32 -17.75 -3.09
N LEU A 280 6.54 -18.88 -3.78
CA LEU A 280 6.01 -19.09 -5.12
C LEU A 280 4.48 -19.23 -5.16
N ILE A 281 3.85 -19.75 -4.11
CA ILE A 281 2.40 -19.77 -4.00
C ILE A 281 1.82 -18.35 -3.87
N GLU A 282 2.46 -17.48 -3.11
CA GLU A 282 1.99 -16.09 -2.95
C GLU A 282 2.21 -15.26 -4.21
N MET A 283 3.23 -15.55 -5.00
CA MET A 283 3.44 -14.93 -6.32
C MET A 283 2.25 -15.08 -7.29
N ARG A 284 1.35 -16.04 -7.06
CA ARG A 284 0.18 -16.32 -7.94
C ARG A 284 -0.72 -15.11 -8.15
N GLN A 285 -0.81 -14.21 -7.20
CA GLN A 285 -1.60 -12.99 -7.33
C GLN A 285 -0.95 -11.91 -8.21
N HIS A 286 0.35 -12.01 -8.47
CA HIS A 286 1.10 -11.06 -9.29
C HIS A 286 1.19 -11.46 -10.77
N TYR A 287 1.28 -12.76 -11.09
CA TYR A 287 1.59 -13.24 -12.43
C TYR A 287 0.72 -12.66 -13.55
N SER A 288 -0.61 -12.61 -13.33
CA SER A 288 -1.54 -12.10 -14.35
C SER A 288 -1.30 -10.63 -14.71
N ASN A 289 -0.79 -9.84 -13.77
CA ASN A 289 -0.58 -8.42 -13.99
C ASN A 289 0.80 -8.13 -14.59
N TYR A 290 1.83 -8.93 -14.27
CA TYR A 290 3.13 -8.82 -14.92
C TYR A 290 3.04 -8.94 -16.44
N PHE A 291 2.15 -9.80 -16.92
CA PHE A 291 1.95 -10.06 -18.36
C PHE A 291 0.66 -9.48 -18.90
N ARG A 292 0.08 -8.50 -18.23
CA ARG A 292 -1.11 -7.79 -18.70
C ARG A 292 -0.87 -7.19 -20.09
N GLY A 293 -1.79 -7.46 -21.01
CA GLY A 293 -1.71 -6.99 -22.39
C GLY A 293 -0.87 -7.86 -23.34
N ILE A 294 -0.24 -8.94 -22.85
CA ILE A 294 0.48 -9.89 -23.69
C ILE A 294 -0.52 -10.89 -24.32
N PRO A 295 -0.54 -11.03 -25.65
CA PRO A 295 -1.38 -12.03 -26.31
C PRO A 295 -1.08 -13.45 -25.83
N HIS A 296 -2.09 -14.31 -25.85
CA HIS A 296 -1.96 -15.75 -25.53
C HIS A 296 -1.44 -16.10 -24.13
N PHE A 297 -1.26 -15.14 -23.23
CA PHE A 297 -0.70 -15.37 -21.88
C PHE A 297 -1.54 -16.34 -21.00
N LYS A 298 -2.80 -16.63 -21.36
CA LYS A 298 -3.68 -17.51 -20.57
C LYS A 298 -3.08 -18.89 -20.29
N GLU A 299 -2.36 -19.46 -21.25
CA GLU A 299 -1.72 -20.78 -21.11
C GLU A 299 -0.57 -20.75 -20.11
N TYR A 300 0.28 -19.71 -20.19
CA TYR A 300 1.38 -19.51 -19.24
C TYR A 300 0.90 -19.23 -17.82
N ARG A 301 -0.20 -18.47 -17.69
CA ARG A 301 -0.83 -18.26 -16.39
C ARG A 301 -1.14 -19.58 -15.69
N THR A 302 -1.67 -20.56 -16.39
CA THR A 302 -1.99 -21.87 -15.83
C THR A 302 -0.72 -22.59 -15.34
N LYS A 303 0.38 -22.50 -16.10
CA LYS A 303 1.68 -23.04 -15.70
C LYS A 303 2.22 -22.37 -14.44
N PHE A 304 2.24 -21.03 -14.40
CA PHE A 304 2.66 -20.28 -13.20
C PHE A 304 1.86 -20.63 -11.94
N LEU A 305 0.57 -20.90 -12.05
CA LEU A 305 -0.27 -21.31 -10.93
C LEU A 305 0.10 -22.71 -10.36
N GLN A 306 0.86 -23.51 -11.11
CA GLN A 306 1.30 -24.86 -10.71
C GLN A 306 2.74 -24.89 -10.17
N VAL A 307 3.51 -23.83 -10.42
CA VAL A 307 4.91 -23.71 -9.98
C VAL A 307 5.02 -23.79 -8.45
N LEU A 308 5.94 -24.64 -7.96
CA LEU A 308 6.23 -24.83 -6.54
C LEU A 308 7.73 -24.77 -6.24
N THR A 309 8.60 -24.80 -7.26
CA THR A 309 10.06 -24.71 -7.15
C THR A 309 10.61 -23.65 -8.09
N MET A 310 11.78 -23.09 -7.76
CA MET A 310 12.45 -22.13 -8.65
C MET A 310 12.88 -22.77 -9.97
N GLN A 311 13.21 -24.07 -9.97
CA GLN A 311 13.50 -24.79 -11.21
C GLN A 311 12.29 -24.83 -12.16
N GLU A 312 11.09 -25.09 -11.62
CA GLU A 312 9.85 -25.03 -12.40
C GLU A 312 9.54 -23.61 -12.88
N MET A 313 9.82 -22.61 -12.04
CA MET A 313 9.69 -21.20 -12.40
C MET A 313 10.57 -20.84 -13.60
N GLU A 314 11.86 -21.17 -13.54
CA GLU A 314 12.80 -20.88 -14.62
C GLU A 314 12.38 -21.58 -15.94
N ALA A 315 11.91 -22.82 -15.88
CA ALA A 315 11.43 -23.52 -17.07
C ALA A 315 10.26 -22.79 -17.73
N VAL A 316 9.32 -22.23 -16.95
CA VAL A 316 8.18 -21.46 -17.49
C VAL A 316 8.66 -20.13 -18.07
N LEU A 317 9.60 -19.43 -17.39
CA LEU A 317 10.15 -18.15 -17.87
C LEU A 317 10.90 -18.34 -19.19
N GLU A 318 11.72 -19.40 -19.30
CA GLU A 318 12.46 -19.71 -20.51
C GLU A 318 11.52 -20.06 -21.68
N GLU A 319 10.48 -20.84 -21.45
CA GLU A 319 9.47 -21.15 -22.46
C GLU A 319 8.80 -19.88 -23.00
N ILE A 320 8.42 -18.96 -22.12
CA ILE A 320 7.82 -17.67 -22.51
C ILE A 320 8.81 -16.85 -23.34
N TYR A 321 10.07 -16.78 -22.90
CA TYR A 321 11.12 -16.04 -23.61
C TYR A 321 11.28 -16.57 -25.05
N ILE A 322 11.45 -17.90 -25.22
CA ILE A 322 11.65 -18.52 -26.52
C ILE A 322 10.45 -18.28 -27.46
N GLN A 323 9.25 -18.23 -26.93
CA GLN A 323 8.03 -18.12 -27.74
C GLN A 323 7.65 -16.69 -28.08
N LEU A 324 7.85 -15.73 -27.14
CA LEU A 324 7.43 -14.34 -27.32
C LEU A 324 8.54 -13.39 -27.78
N ASP A 325 9.82 -13.77 -27.68
CA ASP A 325 10.96 -12.99 -28.20
C ASP A 325 11.14 -13.18 -29.73
N LYS A 326 10.35 -14.05 -30.34
CA LYS A 326 10.35 -14.31 -31.79
C LYS A 326 9.27 -13.54 -32.56
N GLU A 327 8.39 -12.84 -31.85
CA GLU A 327 7.36 -11.95 -32.40
C GLU A 327 7.81 -10.48 -32.27
#